data_45ca4779b11b5fd26ea7d6fceb57dc60
#
_entry.id   45ca4779b11b5fd26ea7d6fceb57dc60
#
_cell.length_a   1.000
_cell.length_b   1.000
_cell.length_c   1.000
_cell.angle_alpha   90.00
_cell.angle_beta   90.00
_cell.angle_gamma   90.00
#
_symmetry.space_group_name_H-M   'P 1'
#
loop_
_entity.id
_entity.type
_entity.pdbx_description
1 polymer ?
#
loop_
_entity_poly.entity_id
_entity_poly.type
_entity_poly.pdbx_seq_one_letter_code
_entity_poly.pdbx_strand_id
1 'polypeptide(L)'
;MQFAYLSESVSVKRVSEDGKKGVFAIEGLYRGYGLTVGNAIRRVLLSSLPGAAITRFKIKGVKHEFTTIPGVVEDVVEFGLNLKRVRFNFYADEPQILSLKIKGEKEVTAADIKGNADVKVANPELRIATLSSKDAEIDVEITVEKGLGYVPVENQKIEKLPIGTMALDAIFSPVMAVNFTVENMRVGDKTDYNKVILEVETDGTISPSRAVHKAADILLDHFKRIADIDIKEDAGAVTEVKPKKKVKKEKEIVE
;
A
#
# COMPACT_ATOMS: atom_id res chain seq x y z
N MET A 1 26.30 -31.02 4.28
CA MET A 1 25.52 -30.41 3.19
C MET A 1 25.51 -28.92 3.44
N GLN A 2 26.14 -28.11 2.58
CA GLN A 2 25.93 -26.68 2.60
C GLN A 2 24.52 -26.41 2.09
N PHE A 3 23.65 -25.91 2.92
CA PHE A 3 22.38 -25.37 2.49
C PHE A 3 22.70 -24.09 1.71
N ALA A 4 22.73 -24.17 0.37
CA ALA A 4 22.74 -22.99 -0.46
C ALA A 4 21.56 -22.11 -0.03
N TYR A 5 21.79 -20.84 0.27
CA TYR A 5 20.71 -19.93 0.64
C TYR A 5 19.69 -19.91 -0.49
N LEU A 6 18.43 -20.24 -0.17
CA LEU A 6 17.34 -20.36 -1.16
C LEU A 6 17.10 -19.06 -1.96
N SER A 7 17.67 -17.96 -1.48
CA SER A 7 17.57 -16.63 -2.09
C SER A 7 18.76 -16.24 -2.98
N GLU A 8 19.85 -17.03 -3.04
CA GLU A 8 21.04 -16.64 -3.83
C GLU A 8 20.76 -16.50 -5.34
N SER A 9 19.80 -17.27 -5.85
CA SER A 9 19.39 -17.22 -7.26
C SER A 9 18.35 -16.16 -7.58
N VAL A 10 17.82 -15.46 -6.55
CA VAL A 10 16.71 -14.51 -6.73
C VAL A 10 17.22 -13.22 -7.33
N SER A 11 16.60 -12.79 -8.42
CA SER A 11 16.83 -11.51 -9.06
C SER A 11 15.51 -10.80 -9.35
N VAL A 12 15.51 -9.47 -9.24
CA VAL A 12 14.34 -8.65 -9.54
C VAL A 12 14.66 -7.76 -10.72
N LYS A 13 13.83 -7.82 -11.77
CA LYS A 13 13.95 -7.01 -12.97
C LYS A 13 12.70 -6.18 -13.14
N ARG A 14 12.87 -4.89 -13.39
CA ARG A 14 11.81 -4.02 -13.86
C ARG A 14 11.64 -4.24 -15.36
N VAL A 15 10.50 -4.84 -15.75
CA VAL A 15 10.18 -5.12 -17.16
C VAL A 15 9.71 -3.85 -17.86
N SER A 16 8.75 -3.16 -17.23
CA SER A 16 8.25 -1.87 -17.69
C SER A 16 7.74 -1.06 -16.50
N GLU A 17 7.82 0.25 -16.60
CA GLU A 17 7.22 1.18 -15.64
C GLU A 17 6.89 2.48 -16.34
N ASP A 18 5.65 2.93 -16.19
CA ASP A 18 5.23 4.30 -16.44
C ASP A 18 4.85 4.98 -15.11
N GLY A 19 4.32 6.19 -15.15
CA GLY A 19 4.00 6.94 -13.92
C GLY A 19 3.04 6.24 -12.96
N LYS A 20 2.18 5.34 -13.44
CA LYS A 20 1.13 4.68 -12.65
C LYS A 20 1.17 3.16 -12.70
N LYS A 21 1.71 2.57 -13.76
CA LYS A 21 1.74 1.12 -13.96
C LYS A 21 3.17 0.61 -14.00
N GLY A 22 3.42 -0.52 -13.33
CA GLY A 22 4.72 -1.16 -13.33
C GLY A 22 4.59 -2.67 -13.42
N VAL A 23 5.48 -3.29 -14.20
CA VAL A 23 5.62 -4.74 -14.33
C VAL A 23 7.00 -5.15 -13.87
N PHE A 24 7.05 -6.07 -12.92
CA PHE A 24 8.28 -6.55 -12.31
C PHE A 24 8.38 -8.07 -12.46
N ALA A 25 9.54 -8.57 -12.85
CA ALA A 25 9.84 -9.99 -12.88
C ALA A 25 10.75 -10.34 -11.71
N ILE A 26 10.30 -11.23 -10.83
CA ILE A 26 11.08 -11.80 -9.73
C ILE A 26 11.46 -13.22 -10.17
N GLU A 27 12.71 -13.44 -10.50
CA GLU A 27 13.23 -14.65 -11.11
C GLU A 27 14.08 -15.45 -10.11
N GLY A 28 14.22 -16.75 -10.34
CA GLY A 28 15.10 -17.61 -9.54
C GLY A 28 14.55 -17.99 -8.16
N LEU A 29 13.25 -17.86 -7.93
CA LEU A 29 12.61 -18.32 -6.71
C LEU A 29 12.60 -19.84 -6.64
N TYR A 30 12.93 -20.40 -5.48
CA TYR A 30 12.86 -21.84 -5.26
C TYR A 30 11.43 -22.36 -5.47
N ARG A 31 11.31 -23.62 -5.85
CA ARG A 31 10.01 -24.29 -6.09
C ARG A 31 8.99 -24.01 -4.98
N GLY A 32 7.81 -23.51 -5.36
CA GLY A 32 6.70 -23.16 -4.46
C GLY A 32 6.77 -21.76 -3.85
N TYR A 33 7.93 -21.10 -3.85
CA TYR A 33 8.07 -19.77 -3.28
C TYR A 33 7.40 -18.67 -4.13
N GLY A 34 7.15 -18.93 -5.40
CA GLY A 34 6.46 -17.96 -6.26
C GLY A 34 5.10 -17.54 -5.72
N LEU A 35 4.27 -18.49 -5.30
CA LEU A 35 2.96 -18.20 -4.69
C LEU A 35 3.10 -17.52 -3.32
N THR A 36 4.03 -17.97 -2.49
CA THR A 36 4.26 -17.40 -1.15
C THR A 36 4.69 -15.93 -1.24
N VAL A 37 5.69 -15.63 -2.06
CA VAL A 37 6.22 -14.29 -2.24
C VAL A 37 5.19 -13.38 -2.95
N GLY A 38 4.59 -13.87 -4.03
CA GLY A 38 3.60 -13.13 -4.80
C GLY A 38 2.39 -12.72 -3.95
N ASN A 39 1.81 -13.65 -3.19
CA ASN A 39 0.70 -13.36 -2.29
C ASN A 39 1.09 -12.42 -1.15
N ALA A 40 2.25 -12.62 -0.53
CA ALA A 40 2.70 -11.75 0.55
C ALA A 40 2.85 -10.30 0.09
N ILE A 41 3.55 -10.08 -1.03
CA ILE A 41 3.75 -8.74 -1.60
C ILE A 41 2.41 -8.13 -2.03
N ARG A 42 1.56 -8.89 -2.74
CA ARG A 42 0.24 -8.41 -3.16
C ARG A 42 -0.60 -7.92 -1.98
N ARG A 43 -0.67 -8.69 -0.91
CA ARG A 43 -1.46 -8.34 0.28
C ARG A 43 -0.96 -7.07 0.94
N VAL A 44 0.35 -6.94 1.12
CA VAL A 44 0.95 -5.74 1.74
C VAL A 44 0.77 -4.52 0.85
N LEU A 45 0.93 -4.64 -0.47
CA LEU A 45 0.68 -3.55 -1.42
C LEU A 45 -0.73 -2.99 -1.30
N LEU A 46 -1.75 -3.85 -1.19
CA LEU A 46 -3.15 -3.43 -1.15
C LEU A 46 -3.59 -2.90 0.22
N SER A 47 -3.00 -3.36 1.33
CA SER A 47 -3.51 -3.10 2.68
C SER A 47 -2.64 -2.22 3.56
N SER A 48 -1.31 -2.17 3.32
CA SER A 48 -0.39 -1.69 4.35
C SER A 48 0.44 -0.47 3.93
N LEU A 49 0.26 0.01 2.72
CA LEU A 49 0.93 1.24 2.29
C LEU A 49 0.16 2.48 2.77
N PRO A 50 0.86 3.44 3.42
CA PRO A 50 0.23 4.68 3.84
C PRO A 50 -0.07 5.60 2.65
N GLY A 51 -1.21 6.25 2.71
CA GLY A 51 -1.61 7.28 1.78
C GLY A 51 -2.46 8.34 2.45
N ALA A 52 -3.07 9.23 1.67
CA ALA A 52 -3.91 10.31 2.16
C ALA A 52 -5.25 10.35 1.44
N ALA A 53 -6.30 10.69 2.17
CA ALA A 53 -7.65 10.78 1.62
C ALA A 53 -8.44 11.88 2.32
N ILE A 54 -9.49 12.32 1.66
CA ILE A 54 -10.49 13.21 2.27
C ILE A 54 -11.34 12.34 3.21
N THR A 55 -11.40 12.75 4.47
CA THR A 55 -12.23 12.10 5.50
C THR A 55 -13.52 12.87 5.76
N ARG A 56 -13.49 14.17 5.58
CA ARG A 56 -14.61 15.07 5.87
C ARG A 56 -14.62 16.26 4.93
N PHE A 57 -15.81 16.77 4.66
CA PHE A 57 -15.97 18.04 3.98
C PHE A 57 -17.17 18.82 4.53
N LYS A 58 -17.16 20.14 4.36
CA LYS A 58 -18.22 21.02 4.79
C LYS A 58 -18.47 22.07 3.70
N ILE A 59 -19.71 22.16 3.23
CA ILE A 59 -20.13 23.14 2.24
C ILE A 59 -20.88 24.27 2.97
N LYS A 60 -20.49 25.49 2.71
CA LYS A 60 -21.16 26.65 3.29
C LYS A 60 -22.62 26.72 2.85
N GLY A 61 -23.53 26.82 3.82
CA GLY A 61 -24.98 26.90 3.54
C GLY A 61 -25.68 25.55 3.42
N VAL A 62 -24.96 24.41 3.42
CA VAL A 62 -25.51 23.06 3.38
C VAL A 62 -25.48 22.45 4.77
N LYS A 63 -26.59 21.82 5.18
CA LYS A 63 -26.74 21.25 6.53
C LYS A 63 -26.64 19.72 6.56
N HIS A 64 -26.99 19.05 5.47
CA HIS A 64 -26.97 17.58 5.35
C HIS A 64 -26.74 17.16 3.89
N GLU A 65 -26.36 15.95 3.69
CA GLU A 65 -25.94 15.36 2.39
C GLU A 65 -27.05 15.22 1.35
N PHE A 66 -28.32 15.13 1.79
CA PHE A 66 -29.47 14.93 0.90
C PHE A 66 -30.06 16.28 0.40
N THR A 67 -29.21 17.23 0.10
CA THR A 67 -29.62 18.54 -0.45
C THR A 67 -28.93 18.81 -1.78
N THR A 68 -29.49 19.76 -2.52
CA THR A 68 -28.83 20.34 -3.70
C THR A 68 -28.01 21.57 -3.31
N ILE A 69 -26.96 21.83 -4.09
CA ILE A 69 -26.13 23.04 -3.93
C ILE A 69 -26.66 24.07 -4.93
N PRO A 70 -27.07 25.27 -4.51
CA PRO A 70 -27.62 26.29 -5.41
C PRO A 70 -26.63 26.64 -6.54
N GLY A 71 -27.10 26.51 -7.79
CA GLY A 71 -26.28 26.81 -8.98
C GLY A 71 -25.21 25.77 -9.33
N VAL A 72 -25.20 24.61 -8.69
CA VAL A 72 -24.35 23.46 -9.03
C VAL A 72 -25.22 22.35 -9.60
N VAL A 73 -24.72 21.67 -10.61
CA VAL A 73 -25.44 20.58 -11.31
C VAL A 73 -25.51 19.33 -10.44
N GLU A 74 -24.39 18.99 -9.81
CA GLU A 74 -24.25 17.83 -8.95
C GLU A 74 -24.91 18.10 -7.58
N ASP A 75 -25.54 17.09 -7.00
CA ASP A 75 -25.99 17.14 -5.61
C ASP A 75 -24.82 16.94 -4.61
N VAL A 76 -25.11 17.06 -3.31
CA VAL A 76 -24.07 16.94 -2.28
C VAL A 76 -23.48 15.54 -2.20
N VAL A 77 -24.28 14.51 -2.46
CA VAL A 77 -23.80 13.11 -2.45
C VAL A 77 -22.84 12.88 -3.62
N GLU A 78 -23.24 13.29 -4.83
CA GLU A 78 -22.41 13.18 -6.03
C GLU A 78 -21.13 14.00 -5.91
N PHE A 79 -21.23 15.21 -5.37
CA PHE A 79 -20.08 16.05 -5.03
C PHE A 79 -19.12 15.32 -4.09
N GLY A 80 -19.62 14.70 -3.02
CA GLY A 80 -18.84 13.91 -2.08
C GLY A 80 -18.16 12.69 -2.73
N LEU A 81 -18.87 11.98 -3.63
CA LEU A 81 -18.31 10.87 -4.37
C LEU A 81 -17.18 11.31 -5.33
N ASN A 82 -17.30 12.48 -5.94
CA ASN A 82 -16.25 13.07 -6.76
C ASN A 82 -15.04 13.48 -5.92
N LEU A 83 -15.25 14.09 -4.75
CA LEU A 83 -14.19 14.42 -3.80
C LEU A 83 -13.41 13.18 -3.33
N LYS A 84 -14.10 12.05 -3.10
CA LYS A 84 -13.48 10.76 -2.72
C LYS A 84 -12.45 10.26 -3.74
N ARG A 85 -12.55 10.68 -4.99
CA ARG A 85 -11.62 10.31 -6.07
C ARG A 85 -10.39 11.20 -6.16
N VAL A 86 -10.34 12.32 -5.46
CA VAL A 86 -9.17 13.21 -5.43
C VAL A 86 -8.02 12.53 -4.69
N ARG A 87 -6.81 12.61 -5.22
CA ARG A 87 -5.60 12.02 -4.68
C ARG A 87 -4.61 13.10 -4.26
N PHE A 88 -3.93 12.85 -3.13
CA PHE A 88 -3.04 13.83 -2.54
C PHE A 88 -1.65 13.26 -2.26
N ASN A 89 -0.63 14.03 -2.61
CA ASN A 89 0.69 13.89 -2.01
C ASN A 89 0.67 14.63 -0.67
N PHE A 90 0.84 13.90 0.42
CA PHE A 90 0.65 14.41 1.77
C PHE A 90 1.94 14.22 2.59
N TYR A 91 2.47 15.31 3.11
CA TYR A 91 3.77 15.35 3.80
C TYR A 91 3.64 15.67 5.30
N ALA A 92 2.47 16.14 5.75
CA ALA A 92 2.20 16.39 7.15
C ALA A 92 1.94 15.10 7.95
N ASP A 93 2.07 15.17 9.27
CA ASP A 93 1.65 14.08 10.16
C ASP A 93 0.26 14.35 10.78
N GLU A 94 -0.19 15.61 10.81
CA GLU A 94 -1.48 16.02 11.34
C GLU A 94 -2.52 16.29 10.24
N PRO A 95 -3.84 16.13 10.53
CA PRO A 95 -4.90 16.45 9.59
C PRO A 95 -4.78 17.88 9.04
N GLN A 96 -5.00 18.06 7.74
CA GLN A 96 -4.92 19.35 7.06
C GLN A 96 -6.28 19.77 6.53
N ILE A 97 -6.62 21.05 6.69
CA ILE A 97 -7.85 21.64 6.17
C ILE A 97 -7.50 22.44 4.91
N LEU A 98 -8.09 22.03 3.80
CA LEU A 98 -7.96 22.69 2.51
C LEU A 98 -9.26 23.46 2.19
N SER A 99 -9.18 24.47 1.33
CA SER A 99 -10.34 25.24 0.91
C SER A 99 -10.53 25.19 -0.60
N LEU A 100 -11.81 25.08 -1.01
CA LEU A 100 -12.23 25.20 -2.41
C LEU A 100 -13.26 26.32 -2.49
N LYS A 101 -12.92 27.44 -3.17
CA LYS A 101 -13.78 28.60 -3.31
C LYS A 101 -13.84 29.04 -4.76
N ILE A 102 -15.01 28.88 -5.37
CA ILE A 102 -15.24 29.20 -6.78
C ILE A 102 -16.50 30.03 -6.91
N LYS A 103 -16.48 31.01 -7.82
CA LYS A 103 -17.62 31.83 -8.22
C LYS A 103 -17.77 31.87 -9.72
N GLY A 104 -19.02 31.92 -10.17
CA GLY A 104 -19.38 32.04 -11.57
C GLY A 104 -19.47 30.68 -12.28
N GLU A 105 -19.98 30.70 -13.51
CA GLU A 105 -20.14 29.53 -14.36
C GLU A 105 -18.78 28.94 -14.73
N LYS A 106 -18.49 27.75 -14.19
CA LYS A 106 -17.21 27.06 -14.39
C LYS A 106 -17.33 25.58 -14.08
N GLU A 107 -16.57 24.76 -14.80
CA GLU A 107 -16.26 23.40 -14.39
C GLU A 107 -15.18 23.42 -13.29
N VAL A 108 -15.52 22.87 -12.12
CA VAL A 108 -14.63 22.79 -10.95
C VAL A 108 -13.82 21.51 -11.03
N THR A 109 -12.51 21.65 -10.99
CA THR A 109 -11.57 20.53 -11.00
C THR A 109 -10.78 20.45 -9.70
N ALA A 110 -10.09 19.34 -9.50
CA ALA A 110 -9.25 19.17 -8.33
C ALA A 110 -8.08 20.18 -8.26
N ALA A 111 -7.69 20.79 -9.40
CA ALA A 111 -6.73 21.88 -9.43
C ALA A 111 -7.20 23.16 -8.70
N ASP A 112 -8.51 23.35 -8.56
CA ASP A 112 -9.09 24.51 -7.88
C ASP A 112 -9.02 24.40 -6.33
N ILE A 113 -8.71 23.21 -5.80
CA ILE A 113 -8.49 23.03 -4.36
C ILE A 113 -7.19 23.74 -3.98
N LYS A 114 -7.30 24.72 -3.08
CA LYS A 114 -6.14 25.45 -2.57
C LYS A 114 -5.36 24.53 -1.62
N GLY A 115 -4.28 23.95 -2.14
CA GLY A 115 -3.31 23.22 -1.34
C GLY A 115 -2.47 24.13 -0.44
N ASN A 116 -1.66 23.54 0.40
CA ASN A 116 -0.62 24.20 1.19
C ASN A 116 0.75 23.59 0.89
N ALA A 117 1.78 23.94 1.65
CA ALA A 117 3.13 23.40 1.47
C ALA A 117 3.17 21.86 1.65
N ASP A 118 2.32 21.33 2.52
CA ASP A 118 2.33 19.95 2.97
C ASP A 118 1.36 19.05 2.19
N VAL A 119 0.43 19.63 1.40
CA VAL A 119 -0.58 18.87 0.66
C VAL A 119 -0.68 19.36 -0.77
N LYS A 120 -0.43 18.46 -1.72
CA LYS A 120 -0.54 18.73 -3.17
C LYS A 120 -1.49 17.74 -3.82
N VAL A 121 -2.36 18.24 -4.70
CA VAL A 121 -3.25 17.39 -5.51
C VAL A 121 -2.41 16.63 -6.55
N ALA A 122 -2.61 15.31 -6.63
CA ALA A 122 -1.90 14.44 -7.57
C ALA A 122 -2.63 14.24 -8.92
N ASN A 123 -3.95 14.47 -8.94
CA ASN A 123 -4.80 14.36 -10.13
C ASN A 123 -5.60 15.64 -10.39
N PRO A 124 -4.95 16.75 -10.77
CA PRO A 124 -5.56 18.08 -10.88
C PRO A 124 -6.67 18.16 -11.92
N GLU A 125 -6.65 17.34 -12.95
CA GLU A 125 -7.65 17.28 -14.04
C GLU A 125 -8.98 16.63 -13.64
N LEU A 126 -9.07 16.04 -12.44
CA LEU A 126 -10.30 15.38 -12.01
C LEU A 126 -11.41 16.41 -11.82
N ARG A 127 -12.52 16.22 -12.55
CA ARG A 127 -13.74 17.01 -12.39
C ARG A 127 -14.41 16.68 -11.06
N ILE A 128 -14.80 17.72 -10.30
CA ILE A 128 -15.49 17.61 -9.02
C ILE A 128 -16.94 18.03 -9.14
N ALA A 129 -17.20 19.18 -9.77
CA ALA A 129 -18.54 19.75 -9.91
C ALA A 129 -18.63 20.72 -11.09
N THR A 130 -19.87 21.13 -11.45
CA THR A 130 -20.13 22.10 -12.49
C THR A 130 -21.05 23.20 -11.96
N LEU A 131 -20.57 24.43 -11.97
CA LEU A 131 -21.38 25.61 -11.66
C LEU A 131 -22.12 26.04 -12.95
N SER A 132 -23.45 26.10 -12.91
CA SER A 132 -24.33 26.32 -14.05
C SER A 132 -24.80 27.78 -14.22
N SER A 133 -24.46 28.65 -13.28
CA SER A 133 -24.87 30.05 -13.35
C SER A 133 -23.75 31.02 -12.95
N LYS A 134 -23.84 32.27 -13.45
CA LYS A 134 -22.87 33.35 -13.15
C LYS A 134 -22.85 33.74 -11.68
N ASP A 135 -24.00 33.58 -10.99
CA ASP A 135 -24.16 33.93 -9.57
C ASP A 135 -23.88 32.72 -8.65
N ALA A 136 -23.58 31.53 -9.23
CA ALA A 136 -23.24 30.37 -8.44
C ALA A 136 -21.93 30.57 -7.67
N GLU A 137 -21.96 30.22 -6.40
CA GLU A 137 -20.77 30.21 -5.52
C GLU A 137 -20.73 28.92 -4.75
N ILE A 138 -19.55 28.30 -4.71
CA ILE A 138 -19.27 27.16 -3.86
C ILE A 138 -18.08 27.49 -2.94
N ASP A 139 -18.27 27.29 -1.63
CA ASP A 139 -17.23 27.44 -0.61
C ASP A 139 -17.21 26.18 0.25
N VAL A 140 -16.12 25.41 0.14
CA VAL A 140 -15.97 24.09 0.76
C VAL A 140 -14.70 24.04 1.59
N GLU A 141 -14.83 23.57 2.81
CA GLU A 141 -13.71 23.13 3.65
C GLU A 141 -13.55 21.63 3.53
N ILE A 142 -12.34 21.15 3.25
CA ILE A 142 -12.01 19.75 2.99
C ILE A 142 -10.94 19.33 3.99
N THR A 143 -11.21 18.30 4.78
CA THR A 143 -10.23 17.73 5.72
C THR A 143 -9.56 16.53 5.07
N VAL A 144 -8.23 16.57 4.95
CA VAL A 144 -7.39 15.51 4.42
C VAL A 144 -6.56 14.92 5.55
N GLU A 145 -6.56 13.61 5.65
CA GLU A 145 -5.83 12.87 6.69
C GLU A 145 -4.97 11.77 6.06
N LYS A 146 -3.95 11.34 6.82
CA LYS A 146 -3.09 10.20 6.46
C LYS A 146 -3.62 8.94 7.14
N GLY A 147 -3.60 7.83 6.43
CA GLY A 147 -4.08 6.56 6.97
C GLY A 147 -3.61 5.35 6.18
N LEU A 148 -4.19 4.20 6.49
CA LEU A 148 -3.88 2.91 5.89
C LEU A 148 -5.15 2.24 5.35
N GLY A 149 -5.08 1.67 4.16
CA GLY A 149 -6.12 0.85 3.59
C GLY A 149 -7.43 1.61 3.32
N TYR A 150 -8.56 1.00 3.71
CA TYR A 150 -9.90 1.57 3.59
C TYR A 150 -10.54 1.69 4.97
N VAL A 151 -11.04 2.88 5.27
CA VAL A 151 -11.72 3.16 6.55
C VAL A 151 -13.10 3.73 6.26
N PRO A 152 -14.18 2.94 6.48
CA PRO A 152 -15.55 3.43 6.36
C PRO A 152 -15.87 4.47 7.44
N VAL A 153 -16.84 5.32 7.17
CA VAL A 153 -17.27 6.40 8.09
C VAL A 153 -17.56 5.87 9.49
N GLU A 154 -18.20 4.71 9.59
CA GLU A 154 -18.58 4.07 10.87
C GLU A 154 -17.38 3.74 11.77
N ASN A 155 -16.22 3.46 11.16
CA ASN A 155 -14.97 3.11 11.85
C ASN A 155 -14.06 4.32 12.09
N GLN A 156 -14.41 5.48 11.55
CA GLN A 156 -13.68 6.71 11.86
C GLN A 156 -14.03 7.13 13.29
N LYS A 157 -13.02 7.41 14.11
CA LYS A 157 -13.21 7.94 15.47
C LYS A 157 -13.72 9.37 15.39
N ILE A 158 -14.98 9.54 15.05
CA ILE A 158 -15.60 10.86 14.91
C ILE A 158 -16.33 11.17 16.22
N GLU A 159 -15.70 11.93 17.09
CA GLU A 159 -16.41 12.66 18.13
C GLU A 159 -17.31 13.69 17.43
N LYS A 160 -18.51 13.92 17.95
CA LYS A 160 -19.59 14.78 17.44
C LYS A 160 -19.17 15.79 16.34
N LEU A 161 -19.49 15.47 15.09
CA LEU A 161 -19.23 16.38 13.97
C LEU A 161 -19.98 17.70 14.15
N PRO A 162 -19.36 18.84 13.83
CA PRO A 162 -20.06 20.10 13.71
C PRO A 162 -21.20 20.01 12.68
N ILE A 163 -22.32 20.69 12.95
CA ILE A 163 -23.46 20.70 12.04
C ILE A 163 -23.03 21.15 10.63
N GLY A 164 -23.47 20.41 9.61
CA GLY A 164 -23.12 20.66 8.22
C GLY A 164 -21.79 20.08 7.77
N THR A 165 -21.08 19.34 8.63
CA THR A 165 -19.90 18.55 8.22
C THR A 165 -20.34 17.15 7.82
N MET A 166 -19.94 16.72 6.62
CA MET A 166 -20.23 15.42 6.06
C MET A 166 -18.96 14.56 6.09
N ALA A 167 -19.10 13.33 6.56
CA ALA A 167 -18.02 12.36 6.57
C ALA A 167 -18.01 11.55 5.29
N LEU A 168 -16.83 11.17 4.83
CA LEU A 168 -16.63 10.29 3.67
C LEU A 168 -15.84 9.05 4.08
N ASP A 169 -16.17 7.92 3.43
CA ASP A 169 -15.28 6.76 3.52
C ASP A 169 -13.92 7.09 2.91
N ALA A 170 -12.87 6.83 3.65
CA ALA A 170 -11.52 7.16 3.24
C ALA A 170 -10.82 5.97 2.59
N ILE A 171 -10.34 6.14 1.35
CA ILE A 171 -9.50 5.17 0.63
C ILE A 171 -8.08 5.71 0.67
N PHE A 172 -7.31 5.27 1.67
CA PHE A 172 -5.92 5.71 1.86
C PHE A 172 -4.93 4.96 0.97
N SER A 173 -5.27 3.72 0.54
CA SER A 173 -4.34 2.92 -0.26
C SER A 173 -3.95 3.63 -1.56
N PRO A 174 -2.64 3.86 -1.80
CA PRO A 174 -2.16 4.45 -3.05
C PRO A 174 -2.11 3.42 -4.19
N VAL A 175 -2.35 2.15 -3.91
CA VAL A 175 -2.32 1.06 -4.89
C VAL A 175 -3.74 0.71 -5.29
N MET A 176 -4.02 0.80 -6.59
CA MET A 176 -5.35 0.57 -7.18
C MET A 176 -5.57 -0.90 -7.52
N ALA A 177 -4.57 -1.55 -8.12
CA ALA A 177 -4.65 -2.95 -8.50
C ALA A 177 -3.29 -3.62 -8.43
N VAL A 178 -3.29 -4.91 -8.05
CA VAL A 178 -2.11 -5.77 -8.06
C VAL A 178 -2.50 -7.14 -8.59
N ASN A 179 -1.83 -7.56 -9.66
CA ASN A 179 -1.92 -8.91 -10.21
C ASN A 179 -0.55 -9.55 -10.18
N PHE A 180 -0.50 -10.88 -10.07
CA PHE A 180 0.72 -11.62 -10.28
C PHE A 180 0.44 -12.97 -10.93
N THR A 181 1.40 -13.42 -11.73
CA THR A 181 1.41 -14.76 -12.34
C THR A 181 2.69 -15.48 -11.94
N VAL A 182 2.60 -16.79 -11.81
CA VAL A 182 3.77 -17.64 -11.47
C VAL A 182 4.03 -18.58 -12.64
N GLU A 183 5.25 -18.52 -13.16
CA GLU A 183 5.72 -19.36 -14.25
C GLU A 183 6.87 -20.23 -13.74
N ASN A 184 7.05 -21.41 -14.36
CA ASN A 184 8.23 -22.20 -14.11
C ASN A 184 9.40 -21.68 -14.95
N MET A 185 10.60 -21.69 -14.37
CA MET A 185 11.82 -21.30 -15.06
C MET A 185 12.96 -22.28 -14.79
N ARG A 186 13.94 -22.29 -15.67
CA ARG A 186 15.16 -23.08 -15.51
C ARG A 186 16.24 -22.27 -14.81
N VAL A 187 16.86 -22.88 -13.79
CA VAL A 187 18.07 -22.37 -13.13
C VAL A 187 19.11 -23.47 -13.10
N GLY A 188 20.14 -23.37 -13.92
CA GLY A 188 21.12 -24.45 -14.12
C GLY A 188 20.45 -25.72 -14.71
N ASP A 189 20.57 -26.82 -14.01
CA ASP A 189 19.99 -28.12 -14.43
C ASP A 189 18.55 -28.32 -13.92
N LYS A 190 18.05 -27.46 -13.03
CA LYS A 190 16.71 -27.56 -12.46
C LYS A 190 15.72 -26.70 -13.26
N THR A 191 14.55 -27.27 -13.58
CA THR A 191 13.50 -26.65 -14.40
C THR A 191 12.24 -26.28 -13.61
N ASP A 192 12.28 -26.43 -12.30
CA ASP A 192 11.14 -26.29 -11.39
C ASP A 192 11.22 -25.04 -10.48
N TYR A 193 12.14 -24.13 -10.77
CA TYR A 193 12.19 -22.82 -10.13
C TYR A 193 11.02 -21.94 -10.58
N ASN A 194 10.65 -20.98 -9.75
CA ASN A 194 9.55 -20.08 -10.06
C ASN A 194 10.04 -18.71 -10.50
N LYS A 195 9.31 -18.14 -11.44
CA LYS A 195 9.35 -16.73 -11.83
C LYS A 195 7.99 -16.10 -11.55
N VAL A 196 7.97 -15.00 -10.84
CA VAL A 196 6.76 -14.21 -10.58
C VAL A 196 6.79 -12.98 -11.46
N ILE A 197 5.73 -12.77 -12.22
CA ILE A 197 5.47 -11.51 -12.93
C ILE A 197 4.45 -10.77 -12.07
N LEU A 198 4.84 -9.63 -11.52
CA LEU A 198 4.04 -8.78 -10.65
C LEU A 198 3.66 -7.51 -11.40
N GLU A 199 2.36 -7.27 -11.55
CA GLU A 199 1.79 -6.06 -12.15
C GLU A 199 1.20 -5.20 -11.04
N VAL A 200 1.62 -3.94 -10.96
CA VAL A 200 1.18 -3.00 -9.95
C VAL A 200 0.65 -1.75 -10.62
N GLU A 201 -0.56 -1.34 -10.26
CA GLU A 201 -1.16 -0.08 -10.68
C GLU A 201 -1.37 0.82 -9.47
N THR A 202 -0.84 2.05 -9.54
CA THR A 202 -0.93 3.06 -8.49
C THR A 202 -1.81 4.23 -8.93
N ASP A 203 -2.22 5.04 -7.98
CA ASP A 203 -2.99 6.27 -8.23
C ASP A 203 -2.13 7.46 -8.72
N GLY A 204 -0.81 7.29 -8.75
CA GLY A 204 0.17 8.31 -9.15
C GLY A 204 0.80 9.09 -8.00
N THR A 205 0.38 8.88 -6.75
CA THR A 205 1.02 9.48 -5.57
C THR A 205 2.34 8.80 -5.22
N ILE A 206 2.48 7.54 -5.61
CA ILE A 206 3.70 6.75 -5.45
C ILE A 206 4.01 6.01 -6.74
N SER A 207 5.29 5.93 -7.12
CA SER A 207 5.68 5.11 -8.26
C SER A 207 5.56 3.60 -7.93
N PRO A 208 5.22 2.75 -8.92
CA PRO A 208 5.13 1.30 -8.73
C PRO A 208 6.39 0.68 -8.11
N SER A 209 7.58 1.04 -8.57
CA SER A 209 8.85 0.58 -7.97
C SER A 209 8.96 0.92 -6.50
N ARG A 210 8.61 2.14 -6.12
CA ARG A 210 8.66 2.59 -4.73
C ARG A 210 7.61 1.89 -3.86
N ALA A 211 6.44 1.59 -4.43
CA ALA A 211 5.39 0.83 -3.75
C ALA A 211 5.87 -0.60 -3.43
N VAL A 212 6.45 -1.29 -4.42
CA VAL A 212 7.01 -2.65 -4.25
C VAL A 212 8.15 -2.65 -3.21
N HIS A 213 9.06 -1.67 -3.28
CA HIS A 213 10.15 -1.54 -2.30
C HIS A 213 9.60 -1.38 -0.87
N LYS A 214 8.67 -0.44 -0.65
CA LYS A 214 8.05 -0.24 0.68
C LYS A 214 7.31 -1.48 1.18
N ALA A 215 6.62 -2.21 0.29
CA ALA A 215 5.95 -3.44 0.65
C ALA A 215 6.94 -4.52 1.10
N ALA A 216 8.08 -4.64 0.42
CA ALA A 216 9.15 -5.54 0.82
C ALA A 216 9.78 -5.16 2.17
N ASP A 217 10.00 -3.87 2.42
CA ASP A 217 10.52 -3.37 3.71
C ASP A 217 9.57 -3.69 4.87
N ILE A 218 8.25 -3.51 4.68
CA ILE A 218 7.25 -3.87 5.69
C ILE A 218 7.31 -5.37 6.01
N LEU A 219 7.38 -6.22 4.98
CA LEU A 219 7.51 -7.67 5.18
C LEU A 219 8.81 -8.03 5.91
N LEU A 220 9.91 -7.40 5.52
CA LEU A 220 11.22 -7.62 6.15
C LEU A 220 11.21 -7.27 7.64
N ASP A 221 10.59 -6.15 8.03
CA ASP A 221 10.47 -5.76 9.44
C ASP A 221 9.63 -6.77 10.23
N HIS A 222 8.50 -7.24 9.68
CA HIS A 222 7.69 -8.26 10.32
C HIS A 222 8.43 -9.60 10.48
N PHE A 223 9.14 -10.06 9.45
CA PHE A 223 9.90 -11.30 9.52
C PHE A 223 11.09 -11.20 10.47
N LYS A 224 11.76 -10.05 10.56
CA LYS A 224 12.80 -9.83 11.58
C LYS A 224 12.26 -9.99 12.99
N ARG A 225 11.10 -9.37 13.30
CA ARG A 225 10.46 -9.50 14.62
C ARG A 225 10.03 -10.94 14.93
N ILE A 226 9.59 -11.69 13.93
CA ILE A 226 9.27 -13.11 14.10
C ILE A 226 10.53 -13.94 14.32
N ALA A 227 11.64 -13.59 13.66
CA ALA A 227 12.92 -14.28 13.83
C ALA A 227 13.56 -14.05 15.23
N ASP A 228 13.20 -12.97 15.91
CA ASP A 228 13.65 -12.64 17.27
C ASP A 228 12.91 -13.45 18.37
N ILE A 229 12.20 -14.53 18.01
CA ILE A 229 11.53 -15.40 18.98
C ILE A 229 12.56 -16.10 19.88
N ASP A 230 12.36 -16.02 21.20
CA ASP A 230 13.18 -16.72 22.17
C ASP A 230 13.04 -18.25 22.00
N ILE A 231 14.08 -18.88 21.49
CA ILE A 231 14.17 -20.33 21.42
C ILE A 231 14.65 -20.81 22.81
N LYS A 232 13.73 -21.36 23.62
CA LYS A 232 14.13 -22.15 24.78
C LYS A 232 14.76 -23.43 24.24
N GLU A 233 16.10 -23.54 24.32
CA GLU A 233 16.75 -24.82 24.10
C GLU A 233 16.21 -25.78 25.16
N ASP A 234 15.39 -26.73 24.75
CA ASP A 234 15.08 -27.88 25.57
C ASP A 234 16.41 -28.62 25.82
N ALA A 235 16.91 -28.48 27.03
CA ALA A 235 18.08 -29.22 27.53
C ALA A 235 17.70 -30.70 27.66
N GLY A 236 17.63 -31.40 26.50
CA GLY A 236 17.25 -32.80 26.46
C GLY A 236 17.54 -33.43 25.11
N ALA A 237 18.66 -34.21 25.07
CA ALA A 237 18.98 -35.23 24.08
C ALA A 237 19.74 -34.81 22.80
N VAL A 238 20.97 -34.37 22.96
CA VAL A 238 22.03 -34.81 22.05
C VAL A 238 23.03 -35.65 22.84
N THR A 239 22.80 -36.93 22.92
CA THR A 239 23.80 -37.92 23.36
C THR A 239 24.88 -37.92 22.29
N GLU A 240 26.00 -37.23 22.56
CA GLU A 240 27.22 -37.40 21.77
C GLU A 240 27.66 -38.87 21.88
N VAL A 241 27.52 -39.60 20.81
CA VAL A 241 28.14 -40.91 20.65
C VAL A 241 29.63 -40.69 20.47
N LYS A 242 30.37 -40.73 21.59
CA LYS A 242 31.85 -40.73 21.60
C LYS A 242 32.34 -41.97 20.82
N PRO A 243 33.26 -41.82 19.87
CA PRO A 243 33.81 -42.99 19.16
C PRO A 243 34.61 -43.86 20.10
N LYS A 244 34.26 -45.16 20.20
CA LYS A 244 34.99 -46.18 20.97
C LYS A 244 36.43 -46.26 20.45
N LYS A 245 37.41 -45.93 21.34
CA LYS A 245 38.83 -46.17 21.12
C LYS A 245 39.06 -47.67 20.91
N LYS A 246 39.66 -48.07 19.78
CA LYS A 246 40.18 -49.42 19.53
C LYS A 246 41.31 -49.71 20.52
N VAL A 247 41.09 -50.71 21.38
CA VAL A 247 42.11 -51.28 22.23
C VAL A 247 43.08 -52.05 21.35
N LYS A 248 44.36 -51.65 21.29
CA LYS A 248 45.49 -52.43 20.76
C LYS A 248 45.73 -53.61 21.66
N LYS A 249 45.58 -54.81 21.18
CA LYS A 249 46.14 -56.02 21.80
C LYS A 249 47.64 -56.07 21.48
N GLU A 250 48.44 -55.83 22.47
CA GLU A 250 49.84 -56.22 22.46
C GLU A 250 49.94 -57.74 22.54
N LYS A 251 50.68 -58.33 21.60
CA LYS A 251 51.12 -59.72 21.68
C LYS A 251 52.46 -59.72 22.42
N GLU A 252 52.48 -60.20 23.64
CA GLU A 252 53.70 -60.68 24.25
C GLU A 252 54.09 -62.02 23.63
N ILE A 253 55.35 -62.08 23.17
CA ILE A 253 56.06 -63.30 22.77
C ILE A 253 56.96 -63.61 23.94
N VAL A 254 56.83 -64.81 24.50
CA VAL A 254 57.82 -65.43 25.37
C VAL A 254 58.07 -66.85 24.86
N GLU A 255 59.33 -67.08 24.52
CA GLU A 255 60.06 -68.33 24.31
C GLU A 255 59.34 -69.64 23.90
#